data_ac08f731eedf223f821cb6a20b95d56e
#
_entry.id   ac08f731eedf223f821cb6a20b95d56e
#
_cell.length_a   1.000
_cell.length_b   1.000
_cell.length_c   1.000
_cell.angle_alpha   90.00
_cell.angle_beta   90.00
_cell.angle_gamma   90.00
#
_symmetry.space_group_name_H-M   'P 1'
#
loop_
_entity.id
_entity.type
_entity.pdbx_description
1 polymer ?
#
loop_
_entity_poly.entity_id
_entity_poly.type
_entity_poly.pdbx_seq_one_letter_code
_entity_poly.pdbx_strand_id
1 'polypeptide(L)'
;MARQEIARLVPGRNDKDRTDETDDDQMKTDPIHQFEIHNLVPILKIGGTEIYFTNSALFMVITVAITALLLLGTTGSRRLVPSRLQSLAEMSYEFVANALRSTAGEEGMKFFPLVFSLFMFILVSNVVGLIPYMFTVSSQIIVTASLALLVFFTVIIYGFYKNGFGFFRLFVPHGIPIYILPLIVFIEVLSFLSRPISHSVRLFANMLAGHITLKVFAGFVAMLGAFGLVGWAGAVLPLGLTVALTALELLVAFLQAYVFAILTCIYLNDAIHPGH
;
A
#
# COMPACT_ATOMS: atom_id res chain seq x y z
N MET A 1 42.16 22.67 8.86
CA MET A 1 43.55 22.26 8.57
C MET A 1 44.06 21.18 9.51
N ALA A 2 43.89 21.24 10.81
CA ALA A 2 44.41 20.23 11.77
C ALA A 2 43.88 18.77 11.59
N ARG A 3 42.69 18.55 11.04
CA ARG A 3 42.14 17.20 10.81
C ARG A 3 42.74 16.46 9.63
N GLN A 4 43.33 17.17 8.64
CA GLN A 4 43.96 16.54 7.47
C GLN A 4 45.38 16.08 7.77
N GLU A 5 46.04 16.65 8.75
CA GLU A 5 47.42 16.30 9.11
C GLU A 5 47.47 15.02 9.99
N ILE A 6 46.49 14.79 10.87
CA ILE A 6 46.41 13.59 11.69
C ILE A 6 46.10 12.34 10.81
N ALA A 7 45.42 12.52 9.69
CA ALA A 7 45.09 11.44 8.76
C ALA A 7 46.27 10.87 7.99
N ARG A 8 47.44 11.59 7.95
CA ARG A 8 48.67 11.12 7.29
C ARG A 8 49.59 10.25 8.17
N LEU A 9 49.26 10.14 9.46
CA LEU A 9 50.16 9.47 10.42
C LEU A 9 49.76 8.02 10.72
N VAL A 10 48.72 7.47 10.07
CA VAL A 10 48.36 6.03 10.23
C VAL A 10 48.70 5.30 8.93
N PRO A 11 49.86 4.63 8.86
CA PRO A 11 50.22 3.86 7.67
C PRO A 11 49.45 2.54 7.65
N GLY A 12 48.70 2.29 6.58
CA GLY A 12 48.17 1.00 6.23
C GLY A 12 46.67 0.84 6.01
N ARG A 13 45.87 1.92 5.98
CA ARG A 13 44.47 1.82 5.64
C ARG A 13 44.25 2.17 4.16
N ASN A 14 43.84 1.20 3.36
CA ASN A 14 43.59 1.36 1.93
C ASN A 14 42.49 2.41 1.69
N ASP A 15 42.65 3.27 0.67
CA ASP A 15 41.63 4.25 0.29
C ASP A 15 40.25 3.60 -0.06
N LYS A 16 40.27 2.33 -0.48
CA LYS A 16 39.06 1.54 -0.69
C LYS A 16 38.28 1.30 0.60
N ASP A 17 38.94 1.01 1.73
CA ASP A 17 38.26 0.80 3.01
C ASP A 17 37.59 2.08 3.56
N ARG A 18 38.06 3.26 3.14
CA ARG A 18 37.47 4.54 3.50
C ARG A 18 36.24 4.89 2.65
N THR A 19 36.26 4.55 1.36
CA THR A 19 35.11 4.75 0.49
C THR A 19 33.99 3.81 0.87
N ASP A 20 34.29 2.56 1.22
CA ASP A 20 33.30 1.58 1.63
C ASP A 20 32.68 1.95 3.01
N GLU A 21 33.47 2.46 3.98
CA GLU A 21 32.94 2.91 5.28
C GLU A 21 32.09 4.18 5.20
N THR A 22 32.44 5.12 4.29
CA THR A 22 31.64 6.34 4.06
C THR A 22 30.39 6.07 3.25
N ASP A 23 30.42 5.14 2.31
CA ASP A 23 29.24 4.69 1.56
C ASP A 23 28.28 3.88 2.47
N ASP A 24 28.80 3.02 3.34
CA ASP A 24 27.99 2.28 4.31
C ASP A 24 27.31 3.20 5.34
N ASP A 25 27.96 4.25 5.82
CA ASP A 25 27.37 5.21 6.74
C ASP A 25 26.36 6.15 6.05
N GLN A 26 26.57 6.50 4.80
CA GLN A 26 25.59 7.25 3.99
C GLN A 26 24.38 6.37 3.63
N MET A 27 24.59 5.10 3.29
CA MET A 27 23.51 4.14 3.04
C MET A 27 22.59 3.93 4.26
N LYS A 28 23.15 3.91 5.47
CA LYS A 28 22.35 3.79 6.73
C LYS A 28 21.47 4.99 7.03
N THR A 29 21.79 6.16 6.46
CA THR A 29 21.08 7.43 6.69
C THR A 29 20.09 7.76 5.58
N ASP A 30 20.13 7.02 4.44
CA ASP A 30 19.20 7.25 3.33
C ASP A 30 17.80 6.73 3.68
N PRO A 31 16.78 7.61 3.70
CA PRO A 31 15.41 7.22 3.98
C PRO A 31 14.81 6.28 2.93
N ILE A 32 15.41 6.17 1.75
CA ILE A 32 14.91 5.39 0.61
C ILE A 32 15.37 3.93 0.67
N HIS A 33 16.54 3.66 1.26
CA HIS A 33 17.17 2.33 1.28
C HIS A 33 16.27 1.18 1.80
N GLN A 34 15.34 1.46 2.73
CA GLN A 34 14.42 0.41 3.23
C GLN A 34 13.40 -0.09 2.18
N PHE A 35 13.20 0.67 1.08
CA PHE A 35 12.25 0.30 0.02
C PHE A 35 12.92 -0.46 -1.13
N GLU A 36 14.24 -0.67 -1.05
CA GLU A 36 14.97 -1.43 -2.04
C GLU A 36 14.60 -2.91 -1.99
N ILE A 37 14.46 -3.49 -3.18
CA ILE A 37 14.16 -4.90 -3.33
C ILE A 37 15.47 -5.68 -3.28
N HIS A 38 15.63 -6.48 -2.22
CA HIS A 38 16.77 -7.38 -2.08
C HIS A 38 16.39 -8.81 -2.51
N ASN A 39 17.28 -9.44 -3.27
CA ASN A 39 17.17 -10.83 -3.66
C ASN A 39 17.59 -11.73 -2.48
N LEU A 40 16.68 -12.57 -1.97
CA LEU A 40 16.94 -13.44 -0.83
C LEU A 40 17.42 -14.84 -1.27
N VAL A 41 16.63 -15.52 -2.12
CA VAL A 41 16.91 -16.89 -2.54
C VAL A 41 16.59 -17.04 -4.03
N PRO A 42 17.49 -17.65 -4.84
CA PRO A 42 17.17 -17.99 -6.21
C PRO A 42 16.16 -19.16 -6.24
N ILE A 43 15.01 -18.98 -6.91
CA ILE A 43 13.97 -20.02 -7.01
C ILE A 43 14.15 -20.84 -8.28
N LEU A 44 14.34 -20.19 -9.43
CA LEU A 44 14.31 -20.86 -10.72
C LEU A 44 15.21 -20.12 -11.73
N LYS A 45 15.87 -20.91 -12.60
CA LYS A 45 16.62 -20.41 -13.75
C LYS A 45 15.87 -20.79 -15.01
N ILE A 46 15.28 -19.81 -15.71
CA ILE A 46 14.60 -20.03 -16.99
C ILE A 46 15.32 -19.24 -18.07
N GLY A 47 15.89 -19.93 -19.06
CA GLY A 47 16.42 -19.29 -20.27
C GLY A 47 17.50 -18.23 -20.04
N GLY A 48 18.32 -18.35 -18.98
CA GLY A 48 19.38 -17.39 -18.67
C GLY A 48 18.98 -16.24 -17.72
N THR A 49 17.70 -16.15 -17.35
CA THR A 49 17.20 -15.20 -16.33
C THR A 49 16.98 -15.93 -15.02
N GLU A 50 17.61 -15.45 -13.95
CA GLU A 50 17.43 -16.00 -12.60
C GLU A 50 16.24 -15.29 -11.94
N ILE A 51 15.25 -16.07 -11.47
CA ILE A 51 14.11 -15.57 -10.72
C ILE A 51 14.45 -15.73 -9.24
N TYR A 52 14.46 -14.62 -8.50
CA TYR A 52 14.76 -14.59 -7.09
C TYR A 52 13.50 -14.40 -6.24
N PHE A 53 13.47 -15.05 -5.07
CA PHE A 53 12.54 -14.72 -4.00
C PHE A 53 13.03 -13.44 -3.33
N THR A 54 12.23 -12.38 -3.40
CA THR A 54 12.59 -11.06 -2.89
C THR A 54 12.03 -10.82 -1.49
N ASN A 55 12.58 -9.83 -0.77
CA ASN A 55 12.02 -9.36 0.49
C ASN A 55 10.54 -8.94 0.34
N SER A 56 10.18 -8.29 -0.78
CA SER A 56 8.79 -7.93 -1.07
C SER A 56 7.87 -9.15 -1.12
N ALA A 57 8.28 -10.23 -1.79
CA ALA A 57 7.53 -11.48 -1.87
C ALA A 57 7.37 -12.13 -0.48
N LEU A 58 8.44 -12.11 0.34
CA LEU A 58 8.39 -12.61 1.71
C LEU A 58 7.34 -11.88 2.55
N PHE A 59 7.34 -10.54 2.52
CA PHE A 59 6.38 -9.75 3.29
C PHE A 59 4.94 -9.86 2.76
N MET A 60 4.75 -10.09 1.45
CA MET A 60 3.42 -10.45 0.92
C MET A 60 2.92 -11.78 1.51
N VAL A 61 3.77 -12.81 1.57
CA VAL A 61 3.41 -14.10 2.18
C VAL A 61 3.12 -13.93 3.67
N ILE A 62 3.93 -13.17 4.40
CA ILE A 62 3.71 -12.86 5.82
C ILE A 62 2.36 -12.16 6.01
N THR A 63 2.04 -11.17 5.18
CA THR A 63 0.74 -10.46 5.22
C THR A 63 -0.43 -11.41 5.04
N VAL A 64 -0.36 -12.29 4.04
CA VAL A 64 -1.39 -13.31 3.80
C VAL A 64 -1.48 -14.29 4.96
N ALA A 65 -0.35 -14.73 5.50
CA ALA A 65 -0.31 -15.65 6.65
C ALA A 65 -0.93 -15.01 7.90
N ILE A 66 -0.62 -13.75 8.22
CA ILE A 66 -1.21 -13.01 9.34
C ILE A 66 -2.72 -12.88 9.13
N THR A 67 -3.17 -12.50 7.93
CA THR A 67 -4.59 -12.39 7.60
C THR A 67 -5.31 -13.72 7.76
N ALA A 68 -4.72 -14.81 7.24
CA ALA A 68 -5.28 -16.16 7.36
C ALA A 68 -5.34 -16.62 8.82
N LEU A 69 -4.27 -16.42 9.61
CA LEU A 69 -4.24 -16.78 11.03
C LEU A 69 -5.29 -15.98 11.83
N LEU A 70 -5.46 -14.68 11.53
CA LEU A 70 -6.48 -13.86 12.18
C LEU A 70 -7.88 -14.39 11.88
N LEU A 71 -8.19 -14.66 10.61
CA LEU A 71 -9.52 -15.14 10.21
C LEU A 71 -9.80 -16.59 10.67
N LEU A 72 -8.84 -17.50 10.48
CA LEU A 72 -8.99 -18.90 10.90
C LEU A 72 -9.02 -19.05 12.43
N GLY A 73 -8.17 -18.29 13.13
CA GLY A 73 -8.14 -18.30 14.59
C GLY A 73 -9.43 -17.80 15.24
N THR A 74 -10.14 -16.89 14.56
CA THR A 74 -11.44 -16.37 15.03
C THR A 74 -12.60 -17.28 14.68
N THR A 75 -12.50 -18.10 13.62
CA THR A 75 -13.56 -19.00 13.17
C THR A 75 -13.64 -20.27 14.03
N GLY A 76 -12.54 -20.70 14.65
CA GLY A 76 -12.45 -21.95 15.42
C GLY A 76 -13.17 -21.94 16.77
N SER A 77 -13.43 -20.79 17.38
CA SER A 77 -14.11 -20.67 18.68
C SER A 77 -15.35 -19.78 18.61
N ARG A 78 -16.44 -20.33 18.08
CA ARG A 78 -17.75 -19.65 18.08
C ARG A 78 -18.30 -19.57 19.51
N ARG A 79 -17.96 -18.50 20.23
CA ARG A 79 -18.50 -18.22 21.58
C ARG A 79 -19.62 -17.19 21.47
N LEU A 80 -20.66 -17.35 22.32
CA LEU A 80 -21.75 -16.38 22.46
C LEU A 80 -21.23 -14.97 22.88
N VAL A 81 -20.13 -14.93 23.64
CA VAL A 81 -19.39 -13.68 23.94
C VAL A 81 -18.10 -13.72 23.15
N PRO A 82 -18.00 -12.90 22.08
CA PRO A 82 -16.81 -12.91 21.20
C PRO A 82 -15.56 -12.44 21.94
N SER A 83 -14.42 -13.04 21.62
CA SER A 83 -13.11 -12.53 22.04
C SER A 83 -12.80 -11.23 21.31
N ARG A 84 -11.86 -10.42 21.82
CA ARG A 84 -11.47 -9.15 21.20
C ARG A 84 -11.02 -9.31 19.75
N LEU A 85 -10.29 -10.39 19.42
CA LEU A 85 -9.86 -10.69 18.06
C LEU A 85 -11.05 -11.11 17.18
N GLN A 86 -11.99 -11.89 17.73
CA GLN A 86 -13.20 -12.28 17.03
C GLN A 86 -14.08 -11.06 16.73
N SER A 87 -14.26 -10.14 17.68
CA SER A 87 -14.99 -8.88 17.46
C SER A 87 -14.36 -8.04 16.36
N LEU A 88 -13.01 -7.97 16.31
CA LEU A 88 -12.31 -7.24 15.25
C LEU A 88 -12.57 -7.84 13.86
N ALA A 89 -12.53 -9.17 13.75
CA ALA A 89 -12.80 -9.86 12.48
C ALA A 89 -14.27 -9.70 12.05
N GLU A 90 -15.22 -9.84 12.99
CA GLU A 90 -16.65 -9.64 12.75
C GLU A 90 -16.96 -8.20 12.33
N MET A 91 -16.41 -7.20 13.04
CA MET A 91 -16.55 -5.79 12.66
C MET A 91 -16.00 -5.51 11.26
N SER A 92 -14.84 -6.09 10.91
CA SER A 92 -14.26 -5.94 9.58
C SER A 92 -15.12 -6.57 8.49
N TYR A 93 -15.70 -7.75 8.79
CA TYR A 93 -16.62 -8.44 7.91
C TYR A 93 -17.91 -7.62 7.67
N GLU A 94 -18.57 -7.20 8.74
CA GLU A 94 -19.79 -6.40 8.67
C GLU A 94 -19.56 -5.06 7.97
N PHE A 95 -18.44 -4.42 8.25
CA PHE A 95 -18.07 -3.15 7.64
C PHE A 95 -17.98 -3.27 6.10
N VAL A 96 -17.24 -4.26 5.59
CA VAL A 96 -17.10 -4.48 4.15
C VAL A 96 -18.42 -4.99 3.55
N ALA A 97 -19.15 -5.86 4.23
CA ALA A 97 -20.45 -6.36 3.76
C ALA A 97 -21.48 -5.24 3.62
N ASN A 98 -21.55 -4.33 4.60
CA ASN A 98 -22.44 -3.18 4.55
C ASN A 98 -22.03 -2.19 3.45
N ALA A 99 -20.73 -1.93 3.28
CA ALA A 99 -20.23 -1.08 2.21
C ALA A 99 -20.58 -1.64 0.82
N LEU A 100 -20.40 -2.94 0.62
CA LEU A 100 -20.73 -3.60 -0.65
C LEU A 100 -22.24 -3.63 -0.91
N ARG A 101 -23.03 -3.97 0.12
CA ARG A 101 -24.51 -4.02 0.02
C ARG A 101 -25.11 -2.65 -0.25
N SER A 102 -24.60 -1.59 0.39
CA SER A 102 -25.08 -0.23 0.18
C SER A 102 -24.70 0.36 -1.18
N THR A 103 -23.58 -0.10 -1.77
CA THR A 103 -23.06 0.45 -3.04
C THR A 103 -23.51 -0.37 -4.25
N ALA A 104 -23.38 -1.70 -4.19
CA ALA A 104 -23.62 -2.61 -5.33
C ALA A 104 -24.83 -3.53 -5.14
N GLY A 105 -25.59 -3.35 -4.04
CA GLY A 105 -26.79 -4.13 -3.74
C GLY A 105 -26.52 -5.61 -3.45
N GLU A 106 -27.60 -6.41 -3.42
CA GLU A 106 -27.47 -7.87 -3.15
C GLU A 106 -26.74 -8.62 -4.27
N GLU A 107 -26.80 -8.13 -5.51
CA GLU A 107 -26.05 -8.75 -6.60
C GLU A 107 -24.55 -8.60 -6.45
N GLY A 108 -24.10 -7.49 -5.87
CA GLY A 108 -22.70 -7.22 -5.57
C GLY A 108 -22.13 -8.18 -4.53
N MET A 109 -22.96 -8.77 -3.66
CA MET A 109 -22.50 -9.69 -2.61
C MET A 109 -21.77 -10.94 -3.14
N LYS A 110 -21.92 -11.27 -4.42
CA LYS A 110 -21.12 -12.32 -5.07
C LYS A 110 -19.62 -12.00 -5.07
N PHE A 111 -19.27 -10.72 -5.05
CA PHE A 111 -17.88 -10.24 -5.04
C PHE A 111 -17.36 -9.98 -3.62
N PHE A 112 -18.16 -10.27 -2.59
CA PHE A 112 -17.75 -10.08 -1.20
C PHE A 112 -16.38 -10.74 -0.89
N PRO A 113 -16.11 -12.00 -1.27
CA PRO A 113 -14.81 -12.61 -1.00
C PRO A 113 -13.63 -11.84 -1.62
N LEU A 114 -13.80 -11.29 -2.82
CA LEU A 114 -12.78 -10.49 -3.48
C LEU A 114 -12.55 -9.17 -2.75
N VAL A 115 -13.63 -8.41 -2.51
CA VAL A 115 -13.53 -7.09 -1.86
C VAL A 115 -12.99 -7.21 -0.44
N PHE A 116 -13.46 -8.20 0.31
CA PHE A 116 -13.00 -8.47 1.67
C PHE A 116 -11.52 -8.89 1.72
N SER A 117 -11.09 -9.78 0.82
CA SER A 117 -9.69 -10.18 0.76
C SER A 117 -8.77 -9.02 0.39
N LEU A 118 -9.17 -8.16 -0.54
CA LEU A 118 -8.44 -6.94 -0.89
C LEU A 118 -8.35 -5.97 0.29
N PHE A 119 -9.49 -5.72 0.96
CA PHE A 119 -9.52 -4.87 2.15
C PHE A 119 -8.57 -5.38 3.23
N MET A 120 -8.66 -6.66 3.58
CA MET A 120 -7.83 -7.26 4.63
C MET A 120 -6.35 -7.29 4.23
N PHE A 121 -6.03 -7.62 2.99
CA PHE A 121 -4.66 -7.63 2.51
C PHE A 121 -4.02 -6.24 2.60
N ILE A 122 -4.72 -5.20 2.12
CA ILE A 122 -4.22 -3.83 2.15
C ILE A 122 -4.12 -3.33 3.60
N LEU A 123 -5.14 -3.58 4.43
CA LEU A 123 -5.14 -3.16 5.83
C LEU A 123 -3.96 -3.79 6.59
N VAL A 124 -3.80 -5.11 6.51
CA VAL A 124 -2.75 -5.83 7.23
C VAL A 124 -1.37 -5.45 6.68
N SER A 125 -1.19 -5.32 5.36
CA SER A 125 0.09 -4.91 4.77
C SER A 125 0.49 -3.50 5.19
N ASN A 126 -0.46 -2.57 5.27
CA ASN A 126 -0.20 -1.21 5.71
C ASN A 126 0.15 -1.17 7.20
N VAL A 127 -0.60 -1.90 8.05
CA VAL A 127 -0.33 -1.96 9.50
C VAL A 127 1.01 -2.64 9.80
N VAL A 128 1.34 -3.74 9.11
CA VAL A 128 2.65 -4.40 9.23
C VAL A 128 3.77 -3.47 8.79
N GLY A 129 3.55 -2.72 7.71
CA GLY A 129 4.50 -1.74 7.20
C GLY A 129 4.81 -0.60 8.18
N LEU A 130 3.88 -0.23 9.08
CA LEU A 130 4.09 0.78 10.11
C LEU A 130 5.07 0.35 11.20
N ILE A 131 5.35 -0.95 11.33
CA ILE A 131 6.31 -1.45 12.31
C ILE A 131 7.72 -1.05 11.85
N PRO A 132 8.53 -0.38 12.71
CA PRO A 132 9.89 0.01 12.35
C PRO A 132 10.71 -1.18 11.84
N TYR A 133 11.52 -0.97 10.83
CA TYR A 133 12.37 -1.97 10.16
C TYR A 133 11.63 -3.05 9.36
N MET A 134 10.29 -3.04 9.31
CA MET A 134 9.54 -3.92 8.43
C MET A 134 9.44 -3.34 7.02
N PHE A 135 9.43 -4.23 6.01
CA PHE A 135 9.27 -3.83 4.63
C PHE A 135 7.81 -3.55 4.32
N THR A 136 7.53 -2.38 3.74
CA THR A 136 6.16 -1.98 3.40
C THR A 136 5.80 -2.45 1.99
N VAL A 137 4.95 -3.45 1.88
CA VAL A 137 4.52 -4.02 0.59
C VAL A 137 3.80 -2.99 -0.27
N SER A 138 2.96 -2.15 0.33
CA SER A 138 2.18 -1.11 -0.37
C SER A 138 3.03 0.05 -0.90
N SER A 139 4.30 0.17 -0.47
CA SER A 139 5.24 1.14 -1.03
C SER A 139 5.86 0.70 -2.36
N GLN A 140 5.47 -0.49 -2.87
CA GLN A 140 5.91 -0.98 -4.18
C GLN A 140 4.80 -0.75 -5.21
N ILE A 141 5.09 0.11 -6.20
CA ILE A 141 4.10 0.46 -7.24
C ILE A 141 3.65 -0.76 -8.05
N ILE A 142 4.52 -1.76 -8.25
CA ILE A 142 4.18 -3.00 -8.96
C ILE A 142 3.07 -3.75 -8.22
N VAL A 143 3.13 -3.84 -6.89
CA VAL A 143 2.14 -4.54 -6.08
C VAL A 143 0.81 -3.79 -6.11
N THR A 144 0.82 -2.47 -5.86
CA THR A 144 -0.39 -1.66 -5.86
C THR A 144 -1.04 -1.59 -7.24
N ALA A 145 -0.23 -1.54 -8.32
CA ALA A 145 -0.71 -1.62 -9.69
C ALA A 145 -1.33 -2.98 -10.00
N SER A 146 -0.71 -4.08 -9.54
CA SER A 146 -1.25 -5.43 -9.74
C SER A 146 -2.62 -5.60 -9.08
N LEU A 147 -2.80 -5.08 -7.84
CA LEU A 147 -4.10 -5.09 -7.15
C LEU A 147 -5.14 -4.25 -7.88
N ALA A 148 -4.76 -3.05 -8.34
CA ALA A 148 -5.66 -2.17 -9.08
C ALA A 148 -6.05 -2.77 -10.44
N LEU A 149 -5.12 -3.41 -11.15
CA LEU A 149 -5.37 -4.11 -12.41
C LEU A 149 -6.25 -5.35 -12.20
N LEU A 150 -6.06 -6.09 -11.10
CA LEU A 150 -6.92 -7.22 -10.75
C LEU A 150 -8.37 -6.78 -10.63
N VAL A 151 -8.64 -5.67 -9.91
CA VAL A 151 -9.98 -5.10 -9.79
C VAL A 151 -10.48 -4.66 -11.17
N PHE A 152 -9.67 -3.94 -11.92
CA PHE A 152 -10.04 -3.41 -13.23
C PHE A 152 -10.43 -4.52 -14.22
N PHE A 153 -9.62 -5.57 -14.34
CA PHE A 153 -9.94 -6.71 -15.17
C PHE A 153 -11.17 -7.47 -14.69
N THR A 154 -11.37 -7.60 -13.37
CA THR A 154 -12.57 -8.22 -12.82
C THR A 154 -13.82 -7.45 -13.24
N VAL A 155 -13.80 -6.12 -13.15
CA VAL A 155 -14.89 -5.23 -13.57
C VAL A 155 -15.19 -5.38 -15.06
N ILE A 156 -14.15 -5.37 -15.90
CA ILE A 156 -14.32 -5.52 -17.37
C ILE A 156 -14.87 -6.90 -17.71
N ILE A 157 -14.26 -7.97 -17.21
CA ILE A 157 -14.65 -9.35 -17.54
C ILE A 157 -16.09 -9.59 -17.09
N TYR A 158 -16.44 -9.18 -15.87
CA TYR A 158 -17.79 -9.36 -15.37
C TYR A 158 -18.81 -8.47 -16.09
N GLY A 159 -18.46 -7.22 -16.39
CA GLY A 159 -19.29 -6.30 -17.15
C GLY A 159 -19.65 -6.86 -18.55
N PHE A 160 -18.65 -7.40 -19.26
CA PHE A 160 -18.89 -8.09 -20.54
C PHE A 160 -19.67 -9.40 -20.37
N TYR A 161 -19.37 -10.18 -19.33
CA TYR A 161 -20.09 -11.45 -19.08
C TYR A 161 -21.58 -11.23 -18.84
N LYS A 162 -21.92 -10.21 -18.02
CA LYS A 162 -23.32 -9.94 -17.64
C LYS A 162 -24.09 -9.18 -18.74
N ASN A 163 -23.48 -8.15 -19.30
CA ASN A 163 -24.19 -7.20 -20.18
C ASN A 163 -23.81 -7.33 -21.66
N GLY A 164 -22.82 -8.17 -22.01
CA GLY A 164 -22.32 -8.30 -23.36
C GLY A 164 -21.93 -6.94 -23.96
N PHE A 165 -22.43 -6.65 -25.18
CA PHE A 165 -22.22 -5.33 -25.81
C PHE A 165 -22.95 -4.18 -25.10
N GLY A 166 -23.91 -4.46 -24.22
CA GLY A 166 -24.57 -3.45 -23.38
C GLY A 166 -23.62 -2.77 -22.39
N PHE A 167 -22.46 -3.36 -22.09
CA PHE A 167 -21.43 -2.76 -21.25
C PHE A 167 -20.93 -1.41 -21.80
N PHE A 168 -20.94 -1.23 -23.11
CA PHE A 168 -20.55 0.05 -23.72
C PHE A 168 -21.52 1.21 -23.41
N ARG A 169 -22.72 0.93 -22.88
CA ARG A 169 -23.62 1.98 -22.38
C ARG A 169 -23.04 2.75 -21.19
N LEU A 170 -22.06 2.17 -20.49
CA LEU A 170 -21.30 2.85 -19.44
C LEU A 170 -20.61 4.12 -19.98
N PHE A 171 -20.22 4.11 -21.26
CA PHE A 171 -19.52 5.23 -21.89
C PHE A 171 -20.48 6.21 -22.61
N VAL A 172 -21.76 5.88 -22.69
CA VAL A 172 -22.76 6.66 -23.40
C VAL A 172 -23.88 7.07 -22.45
N PRO A 173 -23.74 8.17 -21.69
CA PRO A 173 -24.79 8.66 -20.80
C PRO A 173 -26.07 9.06 -21.59
N HIS A 174 -27.24 8.81 -21.01
CA HIS A 174 -28.51 9.10 -21.62
C HIS A 174 -28.82 10.60 -21.60
N GLY A 175 -29.54 11.10 -22.64
CA GLY A 175 -30.06 12.48 -22.68
C GLY A 175 -29.09 13.52 -23.20
N ILE A 176 -27.98 13.15 -23.84
CA ILE A 176 -26.98 14.08 -24.36
C ILE A 176 -27.23 14.38 -25.85
N PRO A 177 -27.13 15.65 -26.30
CA PRO A 177 -27.19 16.00 -27.71
C PRO A 177 -26.08 15.29 -28.51
N ILE A 178 -26.44 14.78 -29.68
CA ILE A 178 -25.58 13.98 -30.55
C ILE A 178 -24.26 14.66 -30.94
N TYR A 179 -24.26 15.99 -30.98
CA TYR A 179 -23.08 16.80 -31.32
C TYR A 179 -21.97 16.77 -30.25
N ILE A 180 -22.37 16.60 -28.98
CA ILE A 180 -21.40 16.58 -27.82
C ILE A 180 -21.05 15.16 -27.45
N LEU A 181 -21.83 14.17 -27.90
CA LEU A 181 -21.65 12.77 -27.56
C LEU A 181 -20.22 12.24 -27.79
N PRO A 182 -19.54 12.49 -28.94
CA PRO A 182 -18.20 11.98 -29.15
C PRO A 182 -17.18 12.48 -28.12
N LEU A 183 -17.30 13.74 -27.70
CA LEU A 183 -16.42 14.34 -26.69
C LEU A 183 -16.67 13.71 -25.33
N ILE A 184 -17.92 13.49 -24.96
CA ILE A 184 -18.25 12.88 -23.66
C ILE A 184 -17.80 11.42 -23.60
N VAL A 185 -18.04 10.65 -24.65
CA VAL A 185 -17.54 9.27 -24.74
C VAL A 185 -16.02 9.21 -24.59
N PHE A 186 -15.30 10.13 -25.23
CA PHE A 186 -13.85 10.21 -25.10
C PHE A 186 -13.43 10.49 -23.66
N ILE A 187 -14.07 11.45 -22.99
CA ILE A 187 -13.79 11.79 -21.59
C ILE A 187 -14.12 10.60 -20.68
N GLU A 188 -15.23 9.91 -20.88
CA GLU A 188 -15.66 8.77 -20.07
C GLU A 188 -14.70 7.58 -20.22
N VAL A 189 -14.26 7.27 -21.43
CA VAL A 189 -13.24 6.25 -21.69
C VAL A 189 -11.93 6.63 -21.01
N LEU A 190 -11.49 7.88 -21.10
CA LEU A 190 -10.27 8.36 -20.46
C LEU A 190 -10.39 8.27 -18.92
N SER A 191 -11.52 8.67 -18.36
CA SER A 191 -11.86 8.54 -16.95
C SER A 191 -11.81 7.09 -16.50
N PHE A 192 -12.43 6.18 -17.24
CA PHE A 192 -12.43 4.74 -16.94
C PHE A 192 -11.01 4.15 -16.94
N LEU A 193 -10.16 4.49 -17.91
CA LEU A 193 -8.77 4.05 -17.97
C LEU A 193 -7.89 4.67 -16.88
N SER A 194 -8.24 5.87 -16.40
CA SER A 194 -7.49 6.50 -15.29
C SER A 194 -7.79 5.88 -13.92
N ARG A 195 -8.89 5.14 -13.77
CA ARG A 195 -9.30 4.50 -12.50
C ARG A 195 -8.22 3.61 -11.90
N PRO A 196 -7.65 2.60 -12.59
CA PRO A 196 -6.60 1.75 -12.02
C PRO A 196 -5.32 2.53 -11.71
N ILE A 197 -4.98 3.54 -12.50
CA ILE A 197 -3.80 4.38 -12.27
C ILE A 197 -3.97 5.16 -10.96
N SER A 198 -5.07 5.91 -10.83
CA SER A 198 -5.38 6.66 -9.60
C SER A 198 -5.44 5.78 -8.37
N HIS A 199 -5.99 4.57 -8.52
CA HIS A 199 -6.17 3.60 -7.44
C HIS A 199 -4.82 3.08 -6.94
N SER A 200 -3.94 2.71 -7.86
CA SER A 200 -2.58 2.26 -7.59
C SER A 200 -1.70 3.36 -6.99
N VAL A 201 -1.63 4.51 -7.67
CA VAL A 201 -0.76 5.63 -7.27
C VAL A 201 -1.16 6.18 -5.90
N ARG A 202 -2.46 6.25 -5.59
CA ARG A 202 -2.94 6.72 -4.29
C ARG A 202 -2.44 5.84 -3.15
N LEU A 203 -2.55 4.51 -3.29
CA LEU A 203 -2.09 3.58 -2.26
C LEU A 203 -0.56 3.64 -2.11
N PHE A 204 0.17 3.61 -3.22
CA PHE A 204 1.62 3.71 -3.25
C PHE A 204 2.13 5.03 -2.65
N ALA A 205 1.63 6.17 -3.15
CA ALA A 205 2.14 7.50 -2.77
C ALA A 205 1.91 7.81 -1.29
N ASN A 206 0.74 7.47 -0.75
CA ASN A 206 0.45 7.72 0.66
C ASN A 206 1.38 6.94 1.59
N MET A 207 1.62 5.65 1.30
CA MET A 207 2.49 4.83 2.13
C MET A 207 3.96 5.26 2.00
N LEU A 208 4.42 5.52 0.78
CA LEU A 208 5.79 5.96 0.56
C LEU A 208 6.06 7.33 1.21
N ALA A 209 5.16 8.31 1.00
CA ALA A 209 5.31 9.65 1.56
C ALA A 209 5.26 9.65 3.09
N GLY A 210 4.36 8.87 3.71
CA GLY A 210 4.25 8.73 5.15
C GLY A 210 5.57 8.24 5.75
N HIS A 211 6.09 7.12 5.27
CA HIS A 211 7.35 6.55 5.77
C HIS A 211 8.56 7.46 5.57
N ILE A 212 8.69 8.12 4.42
CA ILE A 212 9.78 9.09 4.18
C ILE A 212 9.68 10.23 5.20
N THR A 213 8.48 10.78 5.41
CA THR A 213 8.26 11.88 6.35
C THR A 213 8.61 11.47 7.77
N LEU A 214 8.17 10.30 8.24
CA LEU A 214 8.52 9.79 9.57
C LEU A 214 10.03 9.66 9.76
N LYS A 215 10.75 9.13 8.76
CA LYS A 215 12.22 9.00 8.84
C LYS A 215 12.93 10.34 8.87
N VAL A 216 12.48 11.32 8.10
CA VAL A 216 13.05 12.67 8.11
C VAL A 216 12.91 13.30 9.51
N PHE A 217 11.73 13.21 10.11
CA PHE A 217 11.53 13.74 11.47
C PHE A 217 12.31 12.94 12.53
N ALA A 218 12.38 11.61 12.42
CA ALA A 218 13.22 10.80 13.30
C ALA A 218 14.71 11.16 13.15
N GLY A 219 15.17 11.44 11.94
CA GLY A 219 16.52 11.96 11.67
C GLY A 219 16.79 13.30 12.36
N PHE A 220 15.81 14.23 12.34
CA PHE A 220 15.94 15.49 13.07
C PHE A 220 16.04 15.29 14.59
N VAL A 221 15.27 14.36 15.16
CA VAL A 221 15.37 14.02 16.59
C VAL A 221 16.78 13.50 16.92
N ALA A 222 17.32 12.58 16.12
CA ALA A 222 18.65 12.03 16.31
C ALA A 222 19.75 13.11 16.19
N MET A 223 19.63 13.95 15.16
CA MET A 223 20.60 15.01 14.89
C MET A 223 20.63 16.08 16.00
N LEU A 224 19.46 16.53 16.45
CA LEU A 224 19.36 17.49 17.55
C LEU A 224 19.84 16.88 18.86
N GLY A 225 19.53 15.61 19.14
CA GLY A 225 19.98 14.89 20.33
C GLY A 225 21.50 14.84 20.48
N ALA A 226 22.26 14.89 19.38
CA ALA A 226 23.71 14.91 19.38
C ALA A 226 24.33 16.23 19.93
N PHE A 227 23.57 17.32 19.97
CA PHE A 227 24.04 18.64 20.49
C PHE A 227 23.95 18.81 22.01
N GLY A 228 23.78 17.72 22.77
CA GLY A 228 23.71 17.75 24.23
C GLY A 228 22.40 18.32 24.80
N LEU A 229 22.44 18.90 26.02
CA LEU A 229 21.22 19.26 26.76
C LEU A 229 20.33 20.27 26.01
N VAL A 230 20.92 21.26 25.34
CA VAL A 230 20.18 22.24 24.53
C VAL A 230 19.55 21.59 23.30
N GLY A 231 20.25 20.65 22.67
CA GLY A 231 19.74 19.88 21.55
C GLY A 231 18.55 19.00 21.94
N TRP A 232 18.60 18.38 23.13
CA TRP A 232 17.46 17.61 23.66
C TRP A 232 16.20 18.45 23.86
N ALA A 233 16.34 19.69 24.36
CA ALA A 233 15.20 20.60 24.45
C ALA A 233 14.59 20.93 23.08
N GLY A 234 15.45 21.11 22.05
CA GLY A 234 15.01 21.31 20.68
C GLY A 234 14.40 20.06 20.02
N ALA A 235 14.84 18.87 20.41
CA ALA A 235 14.36 17.58 19.87
C ALA A 235 12.93 17.23 20.30
N VAL A 236 12.39 17.87 21.36
CA VAL A 236 11.01 17.64 21.85
C VAL A 236 9.97 17.95 20.76
N LEU A 237 10.16 19.02 19.99
CA LEU A 237 9.22 19.43 18.95
C LEU A 237 9.16 18.40 17.80
N PRO A 238 10.26 18.01 17.13
CA PRO A 238 10.22 16.99 16.09
C PRO A 238 9.82 15.61 16.63
N LEU A 239 10.13 15.28 17.90
CA LEU A 239 9.63 14.05 18.52
C LEU A 239 8.11 14.06 18.65
N GLY A 240 7.52 15.15 19.14
CA GLY A 240 6.06 15.31 19.21
C GLY A 240 5.39 15.22 17.84
N LEU A 241 6.01 15.82 16.82
CA LEU A 241 5.54 15.70 15.43
C LEU A 241 5.65 14.26 14.91
N THR A 242 6.73 13.54 15.20
CA THR A 242 6.88 12.13 14.82
C THR A 242 5.77 11.27 15.41
N VAL A 243 5.43 11.45 16.68
CA VAL A 243 4.33 10.72 17.35
C VAL A 243 2.98 11.06 16.70
N ALA A 244 2.73 12.36 16.45
CA ALA A 244 1.49 12.78 15.78
C ALA A 244 1.37 12.24 14.35
N LEU A 245 2.47 12.25 13.59
CA LEU A 245 2.53 11.69 12.25
C LEU A 245 2.32 10.18 12.24
N THR A 246 2.88 9.43 13.20
CA THR A 246 2.65 7.99 13.33
C THR A 246 1.18 7.67 13.58
N ALA A 247 0.51 8.45 14.45
CA ALA A 247 -0.93 8.30 14.66
C ALA A 247 -1.74 8.62 13.40
N LEU A 248 -1.36 9.67 12.67
CA LEU A 248 -1.97 10.03 11.40
C LEU A 248 -1.77 8.91 10.36
N GLU A 249 -0.56 8.35 10.26
CA GLU A 249 -0.23 7.29 9.31
C GLU A 249 -1.02 6.00 9.59
N LEU A 250 -1.24 5.66 10.87
CA LEU A 250 -2.13 4.56 11.25
C LEU A 250 -3.57 4.79 10.78
N LEU A 251 -4.08 6.01 10.94
CA LEU A 251 -5.40 6.40 10.44
C LEU A 251 -5.47 6.30 8.91
N VAL A 252 -4.45 6.81 8.23
CA VAL A 252 -4.34 6.74 6.77
C VAL A 252 -4.24 5.29 6.29
N ALA A 253 -3.51 4.42 7.00
CA ALA A 253 -3.41 3.00 6.68
C ALA A 253 -4.79 2.30 6.62
N PHE A 254 -5.66 2.60 7.59
CA PHE A 254 -7.05 2.13 7.61
C PHE A 254 -7.88 2.77 6.50
N LEU A 255 -7.82 4.10 6.36
CA LEU A 255 -8.58 4.83 5.34
C LEU A 255 -8.22 4.36 3.92
N GLN A 256 -6.96 4.04 3.65
CA GLN A 256 -6.54 3.54 2.34
C GLN A 256 -7.15 2.19 2.00
N ALA A 257 -7.19 1.26 2.96
CA ALA A 257 -7.85 -0.02 2.78
C ALA A 257 -9.36 0.17 2.51
N TYR A 258 -10.00 1.07 3.28
CA TYR A 258 -11.40 1.41 3.09
C TYR A 258 -11.68 2.04 1.72
N VAL A 259 -10.91 3.07 1.34
CA VAL A 259 -11.09 3.76 0.06
C VAL A 259 -10.88 2.80 -1.11
N PHE A 260 -9.90 1.89 -0.99
CA PHE A 260 -9.68 0.87 -2.00
C PHE A 260 -10.89 -0.06 -2.14
N ALA A 261 -11.44 -0.53 -1.01
CA ALA A 261 -12.61 -1.40 -1.01
C ALA A 261 -13.87 -0.70 -1.55
N ILE A 262 -14.18 0.53 -1.10
CA ILE A 262 -15.39 1.24 -1.53
C ILE A 262 -15.34 1.62 -3.02
N LEU A 263 -14.18 2.04 -3.54
CA LEU A 263 -14.02 2.30 -4.98
C LEU A 263 -14.16 1.01 -5.78
N THR A 264 -13.65 -0.13 -5.29
CA THR A 264 -13.90 -1.43 -5.91
C THR A 264 -15.40 -1.75 -5.97
N CYS A 265 -16.15 -1.48 -4.88
CA CYS A 265 -17.61 -1.65 -4.86
C CYS A 265 -18.32 -0.76 -5.90
N ILE A 266 -17.89 0.51 -6.03
CA ILE A 266 -18.45 1.44 -7.02
C ILE A 266 -18.20 0.94 -8.44
N TYR A 267 -16.96 0.49 -8.74
CA TYR A 267 -16.63 -0.02 -10.08
C TYR A 267 -17.37 -1.31 -10.41
N LEU A 268 -17.60 -2.17 -9.41
CA LEU A 268 -18.43 -3.36 -9.56
C LEU A 268 -19.89 -2.98 -9.80
N ASN A 269 -20.42 -1.98 -9.12
CA ASN A 269 -21.76 -1.48 -9.36
C ASN A 269 -21.93 -0.98 -10.79
N ASP A 270 -20.97 -0.19 -11.32
CA ASP A 270 -20.94 0.27 -12.70
C ASP A 270 -20.96 -0.90 -13.71
N ALA A 271 -20.29 -2.02 -13.37
CA ALA A 271 -20.29 -3.23 -14.20
C ALA A 271 -21.61 -4.01 -14.11
N ILE A 272 -22.26 -3.98 -12.95
CA ILE A 272 -23.54 -4.67 -12.71
C ILE A 272 -24.70 -3.92 -13.39
N HIS A 273 -24.68 -2.57 -13.30
CA HIS A 273 -25.74 -1.69 -13.81
C HIS A 273 -25.17 -0.60 -14.72
N PRO A 274 -24.72 -0.96 -15.95
CA PRO A 274 -24.17 0.02 -16.86
C PRO A 274 -25.30 0.95 -17.38
N GLY A 275 -25.15 2.27 -17.19
CA GLY A 275 -26.05 3.27 -17.77
C GLY A 275 -27.00 3.96 -16.80
N HIS A 276 -26.63 4.06 -15.52
CA HIS A 276 -27.26 4.97 -14.56
C HIS A 276 -26.62 6.34 -14.61
#